data_12ab1f873da856043589073ea5ed9a7b
#
_entry.id   12ab1f873da856043589073ea5ed9a7b
#
_cell.length_a   1.000
_cell.length_b   1.000
_cell.length_c   1.000
_cell.angle_alpha   90.00
_cell.angle_beta   90.00
_cell.angle_gamma   90.00
#
_symmetry.space_group_name_H-M   'P 1'
#
loop_
_entity.id
_entity.type
_entity.pdbx_description
1 polymer ?
#
loop_
_entity_poly.entity_id
_entity_poly.type
_entity_poly.pdbx_seq_one_letter_code
_entity_poly.pdbx_strand_id
1 'polypeptide(L)'
;MDYKKIDYEKIYEGIIKIDPKIRLVTICDSSGRVMYSQHREGIKNLLTPEESKESLELAVNSWKIRTKLAPKIGKGKYVLAEYEKIKRITMPLGGDDDDHHLLYITTEVQADHSNIIRRVSEITIRKLLL
;
A
#
# COMPACT_ATOMS: atom_id res chain seq x y z
N MET A 1 14.06 -1.69 -24.54
CA MET A 1 13.01 -2.52 -23.96
C MET A 1 11.95 -1.67 -23.30
N ASP A 2 10.72 -1.91 -23.65
CA ASP A 2 9.64 -1.07 -23.18
C ASP A 2 9.08 -1.59 -21.87
N TYR A 3 9.35 -0.86 -20.82
CA TYR A 3 8.70 -1.13 -19.54
C TYR A 3 7.44 -0.32 -19.52
N LYS A 4 6.34 -0.97 -19.16
CA LYS A 4 5.09 -0.25 -18.96
C LYS A 4 5.28 0.69 -17.80
N LYS A 5 4.98 1.95 -18.01
CA LYS A 5 4.98 2.92 -16.95
C LYS A 5 3.79 2.63 -16.04
N ILE A 6 4.04 2.65 -14.75
CA ILE A 6 2.97 2.52 -13.76
C ILE A 6 2.30 3.87 -13.64
N ASP A 7 1.00 3.89 -13.83
CA ASP A 7 0.21 5.10 -13.63
C ASP A 7 -0.25 5.14 -12.17
N TYR A 8 0.57 5.71 -11.33
CA TYR A 8 0.33 5.76 -9.89
C TYR A 8 -0.95 6.52 -9.53
N GLU A 9 -1.22 7.60 -10.23
CA GLU A 9 -2.42 8.40 -10.00
C GLU A 9 -3.67 7.58 -10.28
N LYS A 10 -3.67 6.82 -11.34
CA LYS A 10 -4.79 5.95 -11.71
C LYS A 10 -5.01 4.85 -10.67
N ILE A 11 -3.93 4.31 -10.14
CA ILE A 11 -4.01 3.32 -9.06
C ILE A 11 -4.62 3.96 -7.83
N TYR A 12 -4.15 5.15 -7.46
CA TYR A 12 -4.71 5.90 -6.34
C TYR A 12 -6.22 6.13 -6.52
N GLU A 13 -6.63 6.62 -7.69
CA GLU A 13 -8.03 6.88 -7.96
C GLU A 13 -8.89 5.63 -7.84
N GLY A 14 -8.39 4.51 -8.33
CA GLY A 14 -9.09 3.24 -8.21
C GLY A 14 -9.25 2.79 -6.78
N ILE A 15 -8.21 2.93 -5.98
CA ILE A 15 -8.21 2.52 -4.57
C ILE A 15 -9.11 3.42 -3.73
N ILE A 16 -8.99 4.73 -3.90
CA ILE A 16 -9.70 5.68 -3.04
C ILE A 16 -11.22 5.57 -3.20
N LYS A 17 -11.68 5.06 -4.34
CA LYS A 17 -13.11 4.85 -4.61
C LYS A 17 -13.67 3.61 -3.95
N ILE A 18 -12.83 2.69 -3.50
CA ILE A 18 -13.31 1.43 -2.92
C ILE A 18 -14.11 1.67 -1.66
N ASP A 19 -13.64 2.58 -0.80
CA ASP A 19 -14.27 2.82 0.49
C ASP A 19 -14.00 4.27 0.92
N PRO A 20 -15.04 5.03 1.29
CA PRO A 20 -14.83 6.41 1.74
C PRO A 20 -13.99 6.51 3.02
N LYS A 21 -13.78 5.41 3.72
CA LYS A 21 -12.97 5.37 4.94
C LYS A 21 -11.48 5.20 4.68
N ILE A 22 -11.05 5.08 3.43
CA ILE A 22 -9.62 5.13 3.09
C ILE A 22 -9.15 6.56 3.21
N ARG A 23 -8.08 6.77 4.01
CA ARG A 23 -7.57 8.10 4.35
C ARG A 23 -6.37 8.50 3.51
N LEU A 24 -5.48 7.55 3.22
CA LEU A 24 -4.20 7.80 2.60
C LEU A 24 -3.79 6.61 1.75
N VAL A 25 -3.23 6.87 0.60
CA VAL A 25 -2.60 5.85 -0.23
C VAL A 25 -1.19 6.32 -0.56
N THR A 26 -0.20 5.50 -0.22
CA THR A 26 1.21 5.75 -0.55
C THR A 26 1.74 4.56 -1.33
N ILE A 27 2.49 4.83 -2.37
CA ILE A 27 3.19 3.82 -3.16
C ILE A 27 4.67 4.14 -3.10
N CYS A 28 5.48 3.19 -2.65
CA CYS A 28 6.92 3.37 -2.59
C CYS A 28 7.63 2.21 -3.30
N ASP A 29 8.92 2.40 -3.61
CA ASP A 29 9.72 1.33 -4.16
C ASP A 29 10.32 0.48 -3.03
N SER A 30 11.10 -0.53 -3.40
CA SER A 30 11.69 -1.47 -2.43
C SER A 30 12.70 -0.83 -1.49
N SER A 31 13.21 0.35 -1.82
CA SER A 31 14.13 1.08 -0.94
C SER A 31 13.41 2.04 0.02
N GLY A 32 12.11 2.18 -0.13
CA GLY A 32 11.33 3.11 0.68
C GLY A 32 11.15 4.49 0.05
N ARG A 33 11.60 4.66 -1.19
CA ARG A 33 11.42 5.91 -1.91
C ARG A 33 9.95 6.05 -2.32
N VAL A 34 9.34 7.17 -1.94
CA VAL A 34 7.94 7.44 -2.26
C VAL A 34 7.81 7.80 -3.73
N MET A 35 7.00 7.01 -4.45
CA MET A 35 6.67 7.26 -5.85
C MET A 35 5.39 8.07 -5.98
N TYR A 36 4.46 7.91 -5.05
CA TYR A 36 3.20 8.63 -5.05
C TYR A 36 2.61 8.56 -3.64
N SER A 37 2.05 9.65 -3.16
CA SER A 37 1.39 9.66 -1.87
C SER A 37 0.33 10.75 -1.86
N GLN A 38 -0.89 10.38 -1.47
CA GLN A 38 -1.96 11.37 -1.39
C GLN A 38 -3.00 10.98 -0.36
N HIS A 39 -3.36 11.95 0.46
CA HIS A 39 -4.50 11.83 1.38
C HIS A 39 -5.80 12.06 0.63
N ARG A 40 -6.87 11.48 1.15
CA ARG A 40 -8.21 11.84 0.70
C ARG A 40 -8.43 13.33 0.95
N GLU A 41 -9.09 13.99 0.03
CA GLU A 41 -9.42 15.40 0.19
C GLU A 41 -10.12 15.64 1.53
N GLY A 42 -9.67 16.68 2.24
CA GLY A 42 -10.22 17.05 3.53
C GLY A 42 -9.68 16.27 4.73
N ILE A 43 -8.82 15.28 4.51
CA ILE A 43 -8.23 14.48 5.59
C ILE A 43 -6.90 15.07 6.01
N LYS A 44 -6.74 15.25 7.33
CA LYS A 44 -5.47 15.66 7.91
C LYS A 44 -4.65 14.45 8.32
N ASN A 45 -3.36 14.50 8.06
CA ASN A 45 -2.45 13.49 8.54
C ASN A 45 -2.36 13.58 10.08
N LEU A 46 -2.45 12.43 10.75
CA LEU A 46 -2.30 12.38 12.20
C LEU A 46 -0.83 12.41 12.63
N LEU A 47 0.08 12.08 11.72
CA LEU A 47 1.51 12.03 11.98
C LEU A 47 2.21 13.26 11.39
N THR A 48 3.32 13.63 12.01
CA THR A 48 4.21 14.63 11.40
C THR A 48 4.90 14.01 10.18
N PRO A 49 5.49 14.83 9.29
CA PRO A 49 6.26 14.30 8.16
C PRO A 49 7.36 13.34 8.59
N GLU A 50 8.06 13.62 9.69
CA GLU A 50 9.13 12.77 10.22
C GLU A 50 8.57 11.44 10.72
N GLU A 51 7.46 11.48 11.45
CA GLU A 51 6.79 10.27 11.93
C GLU A 51 6.26 9.42 10.79
N SER A 52 5.72 10.04 9.75
CA SER A 52 5.26 9.34 8.56
C SER A 52 6.40 8.61 7.88
N LYS A 53 7.57 9.25 7.79
CA LYS A 53 8.77 8.64 7.21
C LYS A 53 9.23 7.44 8.03
N GLU A 54 9.27 7.57 9.34
CA GLU A 54 9.63 6.45 10.23
C GLU A 54 8.67 5.27 10.07
N SER A 55 7.39 5.56 10.00
CA SER A 55 6.36 4.54 9.83
C SER A 55 6.52 3.80 8.50
N LEU A 56 6.82 4.52 7.43
CA LEU A 56 7.03 3.92 6.12
C LEU A 56 8.31 3.06 6.12
N GLU A 57 9.38 3.54 6.73
CA GLU A 57 10.63 2.80 6.83
C GLU A 57 10.44 1.48 7.59
N LEU A 58 9.66 1.51 8.66
CA LEU A 58 9.31 0.29 9.40
C LEU A 58 8.61 -0.71 8.49
N ALA A 59 7.63 -0.26 7.73
CA ALA A 59 6.89 -1.12 6.82
C ALA A 59 7.82 -1.73 5.76
N VAL A 60 8.66 -0.92 5.15
CA VAL A 60 9.59 -1.38 4.11
C VAL A 60 10.57 -2.42 4.67
N ASN A 61 11.13 -2.16 5.85
CA ASN A 61 12.07 -3.09 6.48
C ASN A 61 11.40 -4.42 6.84
N SER A 62 10.17 -4.36 7.33
CA SER A 62 9.39 -5.56 7.63
C SER A 62 9.15 -6.40 6.38
N TRP A 63 8.84 -5.75 5.27
CA TRP A 63 8.60 -6.46 4.01
C TRP A 63 9.88 -7.06 3.42
N LYS A 64 11.04 -6.43 3.63
CA LYS A 64 12.33 -7.03 3.25
C LYS A 64 12.54 -8.36 3.95
N ILE A 65 12.22 -8.43 5.23
CA ILE A 65 12.33 -9.67 6.00
C ILE A 65 11.36 -10.72 5.46
N ARG A 66 10.13 -10.34 5.15
CA ARG A 66 9.14 -11.27 4.58
C ARG A 66 9.60 -11.83 3.24
N THR A 67 10.23 -11.01 2.43
CA THR A 67 10.79 -11.45 1.14
C THR A 67 11.87 -12.50 1.35
N LYS A 68 12.72 -12.34 2.36
CA LYS A 68 13.76 -13.32 2.69
C LYS A 68 13.17 -14.66 3.12
N LEU A 69 12.03 -14.65 3.78
CA LEU A 69 11.38 -15.87 4.28
C LEU A 69 10.49 -16.53 3.24
N ALA A 70 10.18 -15.84 2.15
CA ALA A 70 9.26 -16.34 1.12
C ALA A 70 9.62 -17.71 0.56
N PRO A 71 10.90 -18.05 0.34
CA PRO A 71 11.23 -19.41 -0.15
C PRO A 71 10.76 -20.54 0.74
N LYS A 72 10.56 -20.28 2.02
CA LYS A 72 10.13 -21.33 2.97
C LYS A 72 8.64 -21.30 3.26
N ILE A 73 8.06 -20.11 3.38
CA ILE A 73 6.65 -20.00 3.81
C ILE A 73 5.74 -19.37 2.75
N GLY A 74 6.30 -19.00 1.61
CA GLY A 74 5.54 -18.35 0.55
C GLY A 74 5.61 -16.84 0.60
N LYS A 75 5.23 -16.20 -0.49
CA LYS A 75 5.22 -14.74 -0.59
C LYS A 75 4.17 -14.14 0.32
N GLY A 76 4.53 -13.06 0.99
CA GLY A 76 3.58 -12.30 1.79
C GLY A 76 2.52 -11.65 0.91
N LYS A 77 1.28 -11.67 1.35
CA LYS A 77 0.17 -11.08 0.60
C LYS A 77 -0.22 -9.71 1.12
N TYR A 78 -0.33 -9.57 2.42
CA TYR A 78 -0.63 -8.28 3.04
C TYR A 78 -0.32 -8.35 4.53
N VAL A 79 -0.24 -7.17 5.13
CA VAL A 79 -0.15 -7.02 6.58
C VAL A 79 -1.17 -5.97 7.00
N LEU A 80 -1.90 -6.28 8.05
CA LEU A 80 -2.84 -5.34 8.67
C LEU A 80 -2.32 -4.98 10.06
N ALA A 81 -2.17 -3.69 10.31
CA ALA A 81 -1.87 -3.17 11.63
C ALA A 81 -3.07 -2.33 12.07
N GLU A 82 -3.71 -2.75 13.16
CA GLU A 82 -4.84 -2.00 13.70
C GLU A 82 -4.40 -1.22 14.92
N TYR A 83 -4.66 0.09 14.88
CA TYR A 83 -4.45 1.00 16.00
C TYR A 83 -5.80 1.45 16.52
N GLU A 84 -5.82 2.15 17.62
CA GLU A 84 -7.09 2.64 18.18
C GLU A 84 -7.81 3.63 17.26
N LYS A 85 -7.06 4.43 16.53
CA LYS A 85 -7.61 5.50 15.68
C LYS A 85 -7.63 5.20 14.19
N ILE A 86 -6.75 4.33 13.72
CA ILE A 86 -6.63 4.01 12.30
C ILE A 86 -6.27 2.56 12.10
N LYS A 87 -6.45 2.08 10.88
CA LYS A 87 -5.86 0.82 10.42
C LYS A 87 -4.86 1.12 9.31
N ARG A 88 -3.85 0.27 9.19
CA ARG A 88 -2.84 0.40 8.15
C ARG A 88 -2.67 -0.93 7.45
N ILE A 89 -2.80 -0.91 6.13
CA ILE A 89 -2.65 -2.09 5.29
C ILE A 89 -1.41 -1.87 4.42
N THR A 90 -0.51 -2.84 4.41
CA THR A 90 0.60 -2.84 3.46
C THR A 90 0.58 -4.12 2.65
N MET A 91 0.93 -4.02 1.38
CA MET A 91 0.92 -5.16 0.48
C MET A 91 1.75 -4.86 -0.75
N PRO A 92 2.35 -5.89 -1.38
CA PRO A 92 3.05 -5.68 -2.63
C PRO A 92 2.10 -5.17 -3.70
N LEU A 93 2.55 -4.20 -4.48
CA LEU A 93 1.80 -3.72 -5.62
C LEU A 93 2.07 -4.66 -6.80
N GLY A 94 1.00 -5.07 -7.49
CA GLY A 94 1.15 -5.88 -8.68
C GLY A 94 1.16 -7.38 -8.47
N GLY A 95 0.98 -7.83 -7.25
CA GLY A 95 0.89 -9.26 -6.96
C GLY A 95 2.25 -9.96 -6.98
N ASP A 96 2.27 -11.19 -7.48
CA ASP A 96 3.40 -12.09 -7.30
C ASP A 96 4.67 -11.70 -8.05
N ASP A 97 4.53 -11.00 -9.16
CA ASP A 97 5.67 -10.74 -10.06
C ASP A 97 6.33 -9.39 -9.83
N ASP A 98 5.75 -8.53 -9.04
CA ASP A 98 6.30 -7.21 -8.80
C ASP A 98 6.77 -7.06 -7.35
N ASP A 99 8.07 -7.29 -7.16
CA ASP A 99 8.71 -7.12 -5.87
C ASP A 99 9.23 -5.69 -5.67
N HIS A 100 8.97 -4.80 -6.62
CA HIS A 100 9.62 -3.49 -6.63
C HIS A 100 8.82 -2.39 -5.98
N HIS A 101 7.55 -2.63 -5.68
CA HIS A 101 6.68 -1.60 -5.11
C HIS A 101 5.89 -2.13 -3.92
N LEU A 102 5.70 -1.25 -2.95
CA LEU A 102 4.90 -1.51 -1.77
C LEU A 102 3.76 -0.50 -1.70
N LEU A 103 2.57 -1.00 -1.48
CA LEU A 103 1.39 -0.19 -1.26
C LEU A 103 1.16 -0.04 0.24
N TYR A 104 0.88 1.19 0.67
CA TYR A 104 0.73 1.55 2.08
C TYR A 104 -0.56 2.37 2.17
N ILE A 105 -1.57 1.79 2.81
CA ILE A 105 -2.92 2.37 2.87
C ILE A 105 -3.29 2.58 4.32
N THR A 106 -3.80 3.77 4.64
CA THR A 106 -4.33 4.08 5.97
C THR A 106 -5.84 4.29 5.86
N THR A 107 -6.58 3.72 6.80
CA THR A 107 -8.04 3.81 6.84
C THR A 107 -8.54 4.24 8.20
N GLU A 108 -9.82 4.64 8.25
CA GLU A 108 -10.53 4.75 9.51
C GLU A 108 -10.64 3.36 10.16
N VAL A 109 -10.78 3.32 11.46
CA VAL A 109 -10.81 2.06 12.19
C VAL A 109 -12.05 1.21 11.86
N GLN A 110 -13.15 1.86 11.44
CA GLN A 110 -14.39 1.17 11.08
C GLN A 110 -14.40 0.59 9.66
N ALA A 111 -13.34 0.82 8.89
CA ALA A 111 -13.29 0.33 7.52
C ALA A 111 -13.33 -1.19 7.46
N ASP A 112 -13.95 -1.71 6.40
CA ASP A 112 -13.96 -3.14 6.10
C ASP A 112 -12.66 -3.50 5.41
N HIS A 113 -11.62 -3.80 6.19
CA HIS A 113 -10.30 -4.06 5.65
C HIS A 113 -10.25 -5.30 4.74
N SER A 114 -11.04 -6.32 5.04
CA SER A 114 -11.07 -7.53 4.20
C SER A 114 -11.56 -7.22 2.79
N ASN A 115 -12.61 -6.44 2.68
CA ASN A 115 -13.14 -6.01 1.39
C ASN A 115 -12.14 -5.11 0.65
N ILE A 116 -11.52 -4.19 1.38
CA ILE A 116 -10.53 -3.28 0.79
C ILE A 116 -9.36 -4.08 0.22
N ILE A 117 -8.79 -4.98 1.00
CA ILE A 117 -7.65 -5.81 0.58
C ILE A 117 -8.00 -6.60 -0.68
N ARG A 118 -9.16 -7.26 -0.68
CA ARG A 118 -9.59 -8.06 -1.83
C ARG A 118 -9.73 -7.21 -3.09
N ARG A 119 -10.39 -6.07 -2.98
CA ARG A 119 -10.65 -5.20 -4.12
C ARG A 119 -9.40 -4.49 -4.62
N VAL A 120 -8.52 -4.10 -3.69
CA VAL A 120 -7.24 -3.49 -4.06
C VAL A 120 -6.40 -4.48 -4.86
N SER A 121 -6.34 -5.74 -4.44
CA SER A 121 -5.58 -6.76 -5.17
C SER A 121 -6.05 -6.89 -6.60
N GLU A 122 -7.36 -6.88 -6.84
CA GLU A 122 -7.91 -6.97 -8.18
C GLU A 122 -7.55 -5.75 -9.05
N ILE A 123 -7.66 -4.57 -8.46
CA ILE A 123 -7.41 -3.32 -9.20
C ILE A 123 -5.95 -3.17 -9.58
N THR A 124 -5.04 -3.43 -8.65
CA THR A 124 -3.61 -3.21 -8.89
C THR A 124 -3.07 -4.14 -9.96
N ILE A 125 -3.49 -5.40 -9.93
CA ILE A 125 -3.09 -6.35 -10.96
C ILE A 125 -3.54 -5.89 -12.35
N ARG A 126 -4.79 -5.47 -12.47
CA ARG A 126 -5.33 -4.97 -13.74
C ARG A 126 -4.58 -3.76 -14.25
N LYS A 127 -4.29 -2.80 -13.38
CA LYS A 127 -3.60 -1.57 -13.78
C LYS A 127 -2.19 -1.85 -14.26
N LEU A 128 -1.51 -2.79 -13.65
CA LEU A 128 -0.16 -3.16 -14.05
C LEU A 128 -0.11 -3.91 -15.37
N LEU A 129 -1.17 -4.61 -15.72
CA LEU A 129 -1.24 -5.36 -16.97
C LEU A 129 -1.65 -4.48 -18.17
N LEU A 130 -2.15 -3.32 -17.88
CA LEU A 130 -2.51 -2.36 -18.92
C LEU A 130 -1.32 -1.47 -19.27
#